data_f188efdebe8dece741595c5044aa4be2
#
_entry.id   f188efdebe8dece741595c5044aa4be2
#
_cell.length_a   1.000
_cell.length_b   1.000
_cell.length_c   1.000
_cell.angle_alpha   90.00
_cell.angle_beta   90.00
_cell.angle_gamma   90.00
#
_symmetry.space_group_name_H-M   'P 1'
#
loop_
_entity.id
_entity.type
_entity.pdbx_description
1 polymer ?
#
loop_
_entity_poly.entity_id
_entity_poly.type
_entity_poly.pdbx_seq_one_letter_code
_entity_poly.pdbx_strand_id
1 'polypeptide(L)'
;SVIEAIREELTKRGYDIVLTREPGGSKIAEKIREVILDVDNTGMDDRTEALLYAASRREHLQKTVIPALKEGKIVLCDRFIDSSLAYQGFARGIGIDEVYNMNLFATEGMLPDLTLLICVRPEIGLERIKTNHRGSYDRLENEKLVFHQKVYQAYLEVQKKFPNRIIIIDGEKTKEEVKKASLEVVLKYLGDK
;
A
#
# COMPACT_ATOMS: atom_id res chain seq x y z
N SER A 1 -9.94 3.08 10.48
CA SER A 1 -9.01 3.56 9.42
C SER A 1 -9.79 4.17 8.25
N VAL A 2 -9.10 4.81 7.32
CA VAL A 2 -9.72 5.35 6.09
C VAL A 2 -10.30 4.23 5.24
N ILE A 3 -9.55 3.16 5.03
CA ILE A 3 -9.98 2.02 4.20
C ILE A 3 -11.21 1.31 4.77
N GLU A 4 -11.33 1.22 6.09
CA GLU A 4 -12.53 0.68 6.74
C GLU A 4 -13.75 1.58 6.58
N ALA A 5 -13.57 2.89 6.68
CA ALA A 5 -14.66 3.84 6.43
C ALA A 5 -15.18 3.75 4.98
N ILE A 6 -14.27 3.60 4.01
CA ILE A 6 -14.63 3.36 2.61
C ILE A 6 -15.39 2.05 2.47
N ARG A 7 -14.88 0.95 3.06
CA ARG A 7 -15.56 -0.36 3.05
C ARG A 7 -16.98 -0.26 3.58
N GLU A 8 -17.15 0.34 4.76
CA GLU A 8 -18.45 0.47 5.42
C GLU A 8 -19.45 1.24 4.56
N GLU A 9 -19.03 2.34 3.97
CA GLU A 9 -19.91 3.15 3.12
C GLU A 9 -20.28 2.44 1.82
N LEU A 10 -19.32 1.81 1.13
CA LEU A 10 -19.60 1.05 -0.08
C LEU A 10 -20.50 -0.17 0.19
N THR A 11 -20.31 -0.83 1.34
CA THR A 11 -21.21 -1.95 1.74
C THR A 11 -22.64 -1.47 1.97
N LYS A 12 -22.84 -0.30 2.61
CA LYS A 12 -24.18 0.32 2.77
C LYS A 12 -24.82 0.64 1.44
N ARG A 13 -24.06 0.94 0.41
CA ARG A 13 -24.53 1.19 -0.96
C ARG A 13 -24.76 -0.11 -1.78
N GLY A 14 -24.56 -1.27 -1.19
CA GLY A 14 -24.82 -2.57 -1.80
C GLY A 14 -23.65 -3.17 -2.59
N TYR A 15 -22.45 -2.61 -2.48
CA TYR A 15 -21.27 -3.21 -3.09
C TYR A 15 -20.74 -4.39 -2.26
N ASP A 16 -20.31 -5.44 -2.94
CA ASP A 16 -19.60 -6.56 -2.33
C ASP A 16 -18.09 -6.24 -2.23
N ILE A 17 -17.56 -6.20 -1.02
CA ILE A 17 -16.20 -5.69 -0.75
C ILE A 17 -15.33 -6.78 -0.15
N VAL A 18 -14.13 -6.94 -0.70
CA VAL A 18 -13.03 -7.67 -0.07
C VAL A 18 -12.01 -6.67 0.43
N LEU A 19 -11.77 -6.65 1.73
CA LEU A 19 -10.73 -5.85 2.37
C LEU A 19 -9.50 -6.74 2.60
N THR A 20 -8.36 -6.33 2.09
CA THR A 20 -7.09 -7.06 2.20
C THR A 20 -5.90 -6.10 2.33
N ARG A 21 -4.69 -6.65 2.42
CA ARG A 21 -3.46 -5.87 2.57
C ARG A 21 -2.24 -6.60 2.02
N GLU A 22 -1.18 -5.85 1.74
CA GLU A 22 0.15 -6.36 1.44
C GLU A 22 1.24 -5.79 2.38
N PRO A 23 2.32 -6.53 2.62
CA PRO A 23 2.50 -7.95 2.31
C PRO A 23 1.55 -8.81 3.15
N GLY A 24 1.13 -9.97 2.61
CA GLY A 24 0.18 -10.86 3.27
C GLY A 24 -1.10 -11.09 2.45
N GLY A 25 -2.22 -11.34 3.12
CA GLY A 25 -3.53 -11.52 2.51
C GLY A 25 -3.82 -12.93 2.00
N SER A 26 -2.91 -13.89 2.16
CA SER A 26 -3.13 -15.32 1.95
C SER A 26 -2.16 -16.14 2.81
N LYS A 27 -2.43 -17.43 2.99
CA LYS A 27 -1.67 -18.30 3.93
C LYS A 27 -0.15 -18.28 3.69
N ILE A 28 0.29 -18.38 2.45
CA ILE A 28 1.72 -18.35 2.11
C ILE A 28 2.24 -16.91 2.17
N ALA A 29 1.48 -15.95 1.67
CA ALA A 29 1.87 -14.55 1.71
C ALA A 29 2.06 -14.02 3.15
N GLU A 30 1.28 -14.51 4.13
CA GLU A 30 1.47 -14.17 5.55
C GLU A 30 2.81 -14.71 6.09
N LYS A 31 3.21 -15.93 5.72
CA LYS A 31 4.53 -16.48 6.09
C LYS A 31 5.68 -15.67 5.51
N ILE A 32 5.53 -15.21 4.26
CA ILE A 32 6.51 -14.32 3.64
C ILE A 32 6.54 -12.97 4.38
N ARG A 33 5.38 -12.45 4.77
CA ARG A 33 5.28 -11.23 5.58
C ARG A 33 6.05 -11.34 6.89
N GLU A 34 5.93 -12.47 7.59
CA GLU A 34 6.68 -12.72 8.83
C GLU A 34 8.18 -12.55 8.60
N VAL A 35 8.73 -13.15 7.53
CA VAL A 35 10.15 -12.99 7.18
C VAL A 35 10.51 -11.54 6.85
N ILE A 36 9.68 -10.82 6.09
CA ILE A 36 9.96 -9.43 5.67
C ILE A 36 10.00 -8.48 6.87
N LEU A 37 9.06 -8.62 7.82
CA LEU A 37 8.85 -7.65 8.89
C LEU A 37 9.59 -8.00 10.19
N ASP A 38 10.16 -9.19 10.28
CA ASP A 38 10.91 -9.64 11.46
C ASP A 38 12.12 -8.73 11.70
N VAL A 39 12.19 -8.19 12.92
CA VAL A 39 13.28 -7.31 13.34
C VAL A 39 14.63 -8.03 13.41
N ASP A 40 14.64 -9.34 13.62
CA ASP A 40 15.86 -10.15 13.63
C ASP A 40 16.46 -10.27 12.22
N ASN A 41 15.70 -9.99 11.16
CA ASN A 41 16.15 -9.94 9.78
C ASN A 41 16.67 -8.53 9.38
N THR A 42 17.04 -7.70 10.34
CA THR A 42 17.72 -6.42 10.09
C THR A 42 19.03 -6.68 9.34
N GLY A 43 19.24 -5.97 8.22
CA GLY A 43 20.36 -6.20 7.31
C GLY A 43 20.02 -7.13 6.14
N MET A 44 18.74 -7.49 5.97
CA MET A 44 18.28 -8.16 4.74
C MET A 44 18.73 -7.36 3.51
N ASP A 45 19.28 -8.06 2.51
CA ASP A 45 19.65 -7.46 1.24
C ASP A 45 18.44 -6.83 0.55
N ASP A 46 18.63 -5.63 -0.01
CA ASP A 46 17.54 -4.82 -0.59
C ASP A 46 16.83 -5.53 -1.75
N ARG A 47 17.56 -6.29 -2.58
CA ARG A 47 16.96 -7.07 -3.67
C ARG A 47 16.21 -8.29 -3.14
N THR A 48 16.72 -8.94 -2.09
CA THR A 48 16.01 -10.01 -1.38
C THR A 48 14.70 -9.49 -0.81
N GLU A 49 14.70 -8.32 -0.17
CA GLU A 49 13.49 -7.66 0.31
C GLU A 49 12.48 -7.46 -0.84
N ALA A 50 12.92 -6.88 -1.96
CA ALA A 50 12.08 -6.63 -3.12
C ALA A 50 11.48 -7.91 -3.72
N LEU A 51 12.26 -8.98 -3.82
CA LEU A 51 11.81 -10.28 -4.32
C LEU A 51 10.77 -10.93 -3.40
N LEU A 52 10.96 -10.83 -2.08
CA LEU A 52 10.00 -11.34 -1.10
C LEU A 52 8.65 -10.58 -1.17
N TYR A 53 8.68 -9.24 -1.33
CA TYR A 53 7.45 -8.47 -1.58
C TYR A 53 6.74 -8.93 -2.85
N ALA A 54 7.47 -9.14 -3.95
CA ALA A 54 6.89 -9.60 -5.21
C ALA A 54 6.32 -11.02 -5.09
N ALA A 55 7.00 -11.93 -4.39
CA ALA A 55 6.52 -13.29 -4.14
C ALA A 55 5.24 -13.30 -3.28
N SER A 56 5.20 -12.50 -2.20
CA SER A 56 4.01 -12.33 -1.38
C SER A 56 2.84 -11.79 -2.20
N ARG A 57 3.09 -10.78 -3.04
CA ARG A 57 2.10 -10.18 -3.96
C ARG A 57 1.53 -11.20 -4.93
N ARG A 58 2.38 -12.01 -5.56
CA ARG A 58 1.92 -13.05 -6.49
C ARG A 58 0.96 -14.01 -5.82
N GLU A 59 1.30 -14.51 -4.66
CA GLU A 59 0.46 -15.46 -3.92
C GLU A 59 -0.85 -14.82 -3.45
N HIS A 60 -0.81 -13.57 -2.99
CA HIS A 60 -1.97 -12.79 -2.62
C HIS A 60 -2.92 -12.56 -3.81
N LEU A 61 -2.39 -12.17 -4.96
CA LEU A 61 -3.19 -12.00 -6.18
C LEU A 61 -3.92 -13.27 -6.56
N GLN A 62 -3.23 -14.41 -6.61
CA GLN A 62 -3.81 -15.68 -7.04
C GLN A 62 -4.85 -16.25 -6.08
N LYS A 63 -4.66 -16.03 -4.77
CA LYS A 63 -5.50 -16.67 -3.75
C LYS A 63 -6.64 -15.78 -3.25
N THR A 64 -6.51 -14.46 -3.40
CA THR A 64 -7.45 -13.52 -2.78
C THR A 64 -8.00 -12.51 -3.79
N VAL A 65 -7.14 -11.77 -4.49
CA VAL A 65 -7.57 -10.64 -5.31
C VAL A 65 -8.29 -11.12 -6.58
N ILE A 66 -7.63 -11.97 -7.38
CA ILE A 66 -8.19 -12.44 -8.65
C ILE A 66 -9.51 -13.22 -8.47
N PRO A 67 -9.65 -14.14 -7.49
CA PRO A 67 -10.93 -14.76 -7.22
C PRO A 67 -12.03 -13.77 -6.89
N ALA A 68 -11.75 -12.79 -6.01
CA ALA A 68 -12.73 -11.78 -5.63
C ALA A 68 -13.18 -10.93 -6.83
N LEU A 69 -12.24 -10.49 -7.68
CA LEU A 69 -12.57 -9.73 -8.89
C LEU A 69 -13.39 -10.54 -9.89
N LYS A 70 -13.12 -11.84 -10.04
CA LYS A 70 -13.92 -12.75 -10.89
C LYS A 70 -15.36 -12.92 -10.38
N GLU A 71 -15.59 -12.78 -9.09
CA GLU A 71 -16.92 -12.77 -8.49
C GLU A 71 -17.60 -11.39 -8.58
N GLY A 72 -17.00 -10.41 -9.24
CA GLY A 72 -17.53 -9.05 -9.38
C GLY A 72 -17.42 -8.19 -8.13
N LYS A 73 -16.59 -8.57 -7.17
CA LYS A 73 -16.38 -7.82 -5.94
C LYS A 73 -15.39 -6.68 -6.15
N ILE A 74 -15.51 -5.62 -5.35
CA ILE A 74 -14.49 -4.57 -5.24
C ILE A 74 -13.44 -5.02 -4.22
N VAL A 75 -12.17 -4.94 -4.60
CA VAL A 75 -11.05 -5.22 -3.69
C VAL A 75 -10.45 -3.93 -3.18
N LEU A 76 -10.51 -3.70 -1.88
CA LEU A 76 -9.80 -2.64 -1.19
C LEU A 76 -8.52 -3.23 -0.58
N CYS A 77 -7.38 -2.81 -1.10
CA CYS A 77 -6.08 -3.33 -0.65
C CYS A 77 -5.26 -2.23 0.03
N ASP A 78 -4.87 -2.45 1.27
CA ASP A 78 -3.92 -1.58 1.98
C ASP A 78 -2.50 -1.93 1.53
N ARG A 79 -1.88 -1.02 0.78
CA ARG A 79 -0.61 -1.16 0.06
C ARG A 79 -0.69 -2.16 -1.10
N PHE A 80 0.04 -1.84 -2.15
CA PHE A 80 0.24 -2.70 -3.33
C PHE A 80 1.57 -2.33 -4.01
N ILE A 81 1.69 -2.52 -5.33
CA ILE A 81 2.91 -2.27 -6.09
C ILE A 81 3.52 -0.89 -5.85
N ASP A 82 2.71 0.16 -5.69
CA ASP A 82 3.19 1.54 -5.50
C ASP A 82 4.05 1.68 -4.25
N SER A 83 3.75 0.90 -3.20
CA SER A 83 4.62 0.82 -2.01
C SER A 83 5.98 0.20 -2.33
N SER A 84 6.04 -0.84 -3.15
CA SER A 84 7.32 -1.44 -3.57
C SER A 84 8.15 -0.49 -4.44
N LEU A 85 7.50 0.27 -5.33
CA LEU A 85 8.18 1.28 -6.14
C LEU A 85 8.79 2.38 -5.26
N ALA A 86 8.05 2.82 -4.22
CA ALA A 86 8.54 3.83 -3.29
C ALA A 86 9.64 3.30 -2.36
N TYR A 87 9.41 2.17 -1.70
CA TYR A 87 10.35 1.63 -0.71
C TYR A 87 11.56 0.97 -1.37
N GLN A 88 11.36 -0.09 -2.13
CA GLN A 88 12.45 -0.87 -2.72
C GLN A 88 13.04 -0.16 -3.94
N GLY A 89 12.19 0.41 -4.80
CA GLY A 89 12.63 1.09 -6.01
C GLY A 89 13.44 2.34 -5.71
N PHE A 90 12.86 3.29 -5.02
CA PHE A 90 13.49 4.59 -4.79
C PHE A 90 14.30 4.64 -3.48
N ALA A 91 13.67 4.33 -2.33
CA ALA A 91 14.32 4.56 -1.03
C ALA A 91 15.50 3.61 -0.78
N ARG A 92 15.42 2.34 -1.20
CA ARG A 92 16.54 1.38 -1.19
C ARG A 92 17.49 1.57 -2.38
N GLY A 93 17.12 2.36 -3.41
CA GLY A 93 18.00 2.69 -4.53
C GLY A 93 18.13 1.59 -5.59
N ILE A 94 17.23 0.60 -5.64
CA ILE A 94 17.24 -0.42 -6.70
C ILE A 94 16.89 0.19 -8.05
N GLY A 95 16.00 1.17 -8.09
CA GLY A 95 15.43 1.79 -9.27
C GLY A 95 13.92 1.51 -9.36
N ILE A 96 13.15 2.56 -9.67
CA ILE A 96 11.68 2.43 -9.79
C ILE A 96 11.34 1.52 -10.97
N ASP A 97 12.02 1.67 -12.10
CA ASP A 97 11.76 0.90 -13.31
C ASP A 97 12.14 -0.58 -13.16
N GLU A 98 13.25 -0.86 -12.49
CA GLU A 98 13.69 -2.23 -12.18
C GLU A 98 12.69 -2.94 -11.29
N VAL A 99 12.24 -2.29 -10.22
CA VAL A 99 11.24 -2.87 -9.31
C VAL A 99 9.88 -2.99 -10.01
N TYR A 100 9.51 -2.04 -10.86
CA TYR A 100 8.29 -2.11 -11.66
C TYR A 100 8.32 -3.33 -12.60
N ASN A 101 9.38 -3.49 -13.38
CA ASN A 101 9.53 -4.60 -14.32
C ASN A 101 9.52 -5.98 -13.61
N MET A 102 10.20 -6.09 -12.48
CA MET A 102 10.15 -7.30 -11.65
C MET A 102 8.72 -7.60 -11.18
N ASN A 103 8.00 -6.57 -10.77
CA ASN A 103 6.61 -6.72 -10.34
C ASN A 103 5.64 -7.03 -11.50
N LEU A 104 5.92 -6.60 -12.73
CA LEU A 104 5.13 -7.01 -13.89
C LEU A 104 5.13 -8.53 -14.08
N PHE A 105 6.25 -9.20 -13.82
CA PHE A 105 6.30 -10.66 -13.81
C PHE A 105 5.39 -11.24 -12.71
N ALA A 106 5.43 -10.70 -11.50
CA ALA A 106 4.62 -11.20 -10.38
C ALA A 106 3.12 -10.94 -10.57
N THR A 107 2.75 -9.80 -11.16
CA THR A 107 1.35 -9.36 -11.32
C THR A 107 0.73 -9.76 -12.66
N GLU A 108 1.54 -10.21 -13.62
CA GLU A 108 1.10 -10.40 -15.02
C GLU A 108 0.46 -9.12 -15.59
N GLY A 109 1.00 -7.96 -15.21
CA GLY A 109 0.51 -6.65 -15.64
C GLY A 109 -0.72 -6.14 -14.90
N MET A 110 -1.24 -6.87 -13.91
CA MET A 110 -2.37 -6.40 -13.10
C MET A 110 -1.92 -5.25 -12.19
N LEU A 111 -2.57 -4.09 -12.37
CA LEU A 111 -2.37 -2.88 -11.58
C LEU A 111 -3.68 -2.48 -10.90
N PRO A 112 -3.63 -1.68 -9.82
CA PRO A 112 -4.84 -1.09 -9.25
C PRO A 112 -5.49 -0.14 -10.26
N ASP A 113 -6.81 -0.12 -10.30
CA ASP A 113 -7.56 0.86 -11.10
C ASP A 113 -7.46 2.27 -10.52
N LEU A 114 -7.44 2.36 -9.19
CA LEU A 114 -7.33 3.61 -8.44
C LEU A 114 -6.44 3.40 -7.21
N THR A 115 -5.55 4.34 -6.94
CA THR A 115 -4.76 4.40 -5.70
C THR A 115 -5.02 5.73 -5.00
N LEU A 116 -5.39 5.68 -3.74
CA LEU A 116 -5.44 6.85 -2.86
C LEU A 116 -4.09 6.95 -2.12
N LEU A 117 -3.32 7.97 -2.42
CA LEU A 117 -2.08 8.28 -1.75
C LEU A 117 -2.34 9.29 -0.63
N ILE A 118 -2.47 8.82 0.60
CA ILE A 118 -2.66 9.68 1.77
C ILE A 118 -1.31 10.24 2.18
N CYS A 119 -1.04 11.48 1.78
CA CYS A 119 0.22 12.16 2.02
C CYS A 119 0.25 12.81 3.41
N VAL A 120 1.26 12.43 4.20
CA VAL A 120 1.59 13.06 5.50
C VAL A 120 3.10 13.27 5.53
N ARG A 121 3.55 14.48 5.91
CA ARG A 121 4.98 14.72 6.09
C ARG A 121 5.56 13.74 7.12
N PRO A 122 6.78 13.20 6.90
CA PRO A 122 7.37 12.17 7.75
C PRO A 122 7.44 12.55 9.23
N GLU A 123 7.75 13.80 9.52
CA GLU A 123 7.85 14.33 10.89
C GLU A 123 6.51 14.20 11.63
N ILE A 124 5.42 14.58 10.96
CA ILE A 124 4.05 14.48 11.49
C ILE A 124 3.62 13.02 11.61
N GLY A 125 3.94 12.20 10.60
CA GLY A 125 3.63 10.78 10.58
C GLY A 125 4.29 10.04 11.73
N LEU A 126 5.58 10.26 11.96
CA LEU A 126 6.35 9.64 13.05
C LEU A 126 5.87 10.11 14.44
N GLU A 127 5.50 11.38 14.57
CA GLU A 127 4.90 11.89 15.82
C GLU A 127 3.56 11.20 16.12
N ARG A 128 2.70 11.05 15.10
CA ARG A 128 1.42 10.31 15.23
C ARG A 128 1.63 8.84 15.60
N ILE A 129 2.66 8.18 15.05
CA ILE A 129 3.00 6.81 15.42
C ILE A 129 3.42 6.75 16.88
N LYS A 130 4.35 7.61 17.34
CA LYS A 130 4.81 7.65 18.73
C LYS A 130 3.67 7.85 19.73
N THR A 131 2.72 8.74 19.42
CA THR A 131 1.60 9.05 20.32
C THR A 131 0.51 7.98 20.32
N ASN A 132 0.32 7.24 19.24
CA ASN A 132 -0.75 6.25 19.09
C ASN A 132 -0.25 4.79 19.12
N HIS A 133 1.05 4.58 19.25
CA HIS A 133 1.64 3.25 19.15
C HIS A 133 1.33 2.41 20.40
N ARG A 134 0.77 1.23 20.16
CA ARG A 134 0.46 0.23 21.18
C ARG A 134 1.11 -1.11 20.81
N GLY A 135 2.44 -1.18 20.87
CA GLY A 135 3.15 -2.43 20.53
C GLY A 135 4.60 -2.20 20.11
N SER A 136 5.23 -3.24 19.56
CA SER A 136 6.58 -3.18 19.00
C SER A 136 6.55 -2.63 17.58
N TYR A 137 7.55 -1.85 17.21
CA TYR A 137 7.79 -1.42 15.83
C TYR A 137 8.22 -2.60 14.97
N ASP A 138 7.76 -2.66 13.74
CA ASP A 138 8.30 -3.59 12.77
C ASP A 138 9.65 -3.08 12.20
N ARG A 139 10.30 -3.90 11.39
CA ARG A 139 11.62 -3.61 10.83
C ARG A 139 11.65 -2.31 10.02
N LEU A 140 10.60 -2.00 9.28
CA LEU A 140 10.53 -0.78 8.44
C LEU A 140 10.14 0.46 9.26
N GLU A 141 9.33 0.32 10.29
CA GLU A 141 9.00 1.42 11.21
C GLU A 141 10.21 1.86 12.05
N ASN A 142 11.17 0.97 12.28
CA ASN A 142 12.42 1.24 12.99
C ASN A 142 13.46 2.01 12.16
N GLU A 143 13.21 2.23 10.88
CA GLU A 143 14.12 2.98 10.01
C GLU A 143 14.26 4.45 10.46
N LYS A 144 15.41 5.06 10.14
CA LYS A 144 15.70 6.46 10.51
C LYS A 144 14.80 7.44 9.74
N LEU A 145 14.58 8.63 10.32
CA LEU A 145 13.79 9.72 9.70
C LEU A 145 14.20 9.98 8.24
N VAL A 146 15.51 9.97 7.94
CA VAL A 146 16.01 10.17 6.57
C VAL A 146 15.45 9.14 5.59
N PHE A 147 15.25 7.88 6.01
CA PHE A 147 14.63 6.85 5.18
C PHE A 147 13.16 7.19 4.94
N HIS A 148 12.41 7.59 5.96
CA HIS A 148 11.01 7.98 5.81
C HIS A 148 10.84 9.23 4.93
N GLN A 149 11.78 10.17 4.98
CA GLN A 149 11.82 11.32 4.07
C GLN A 149 12.05 10.89 2.61
N LYS A 150 12.96 9.93 2.37
CA LYS A 150 13.14 9.34 1.04
C LYS A 150 11.89 8.64 0.55
N VAL A 151 11.22 7.87 1.40
CA VAL A 151 9.95 7.19 1.06
C VAL A 151 8.85 8.19 0.69
N TYR A 152 8.75 9.29 1.45
CA TYR A 152 7.80 10.36 1.13
C TYR A 152 8.05 10.95 -0.27
N GLN A 153 9.29 11.32 -0.58
CA GLN A 153 9.67 11.80 -1.91
C GLN A 153 9.40 10.74 -2.99
N ALA A 154 9.72 9.49 -2.69
CA ALA A 154 9.48 8.37 -3.58
C ALA A 154 8.02 8.24 -4.00
N TYR A 155 7.09 8.36 -3.06
CA TYR A 155 5.66 8.32 -3.38
C TYR A 155 5.23 9.46 -4.31
N LEU A 156 5.81 10.65 -4.15
CA LEU A 156 5.54 11.77 -5.06
C LEU A 156 6.09 11.49 -6.46
N GLU A 157 7.28 10.89 -6.58
CA GLU A 157 7.83 10.51 -7.89
C GLU A 157 7.01 9.38 -8.54
N VAL A 158 6.57 8.38 -7.77
CA VAL A 158 5.68 7.33 -8.28
C VAL A 158 4.33 7.90 -8.73
N GLN A 159 3.78 8.86 -7.99
CA GLN A 159 2.54 9.54 -8.38
C GLN A 159 2.69 10.30 -9.70
N LYS A 160 3.81 11.01 -9.92
CA LYS A 160 4.10 11.69 -11.18
C LYS A 160 4.17 10.72 -12.36
N LYS A 161 4.63 9.49 -12.13
CA LYS A 161 4.70 8.45 -13.15
C LYS A 161 3.32 7.88 -13.50
N PHE A 162 2.38 7.88 -12.56
CA PHE A 162 1.02 7.34 -12.72
C PHE A 162 -0.07 8.34 -12.29
N PRO A 163 -0.09 9.57 -12.86
CA PRO A 163 -0.94 10.66 -12.35
C PRO A 163 -2.43 10.42 -12.51
N ASN A 164 -2.83 9.60 -13.49
CA ASN A 164 -4.24 9.30 -13.76
C ASN A 164 -4.82 8.23 -12.82
N ARG A 165 -3.94 7.44 -12.19
CA ARG A 165 -4.32 6.33 -11.31
C ARG A 165 -4.12 6.65 -9.83
N ILE A 166 -3.10 7.45 -9.50
CA ILE A 166 -2.73 7.77 -8.12
C ILE A 166 -3.22 9.17 -7.77
N ILE A 167 -4.20 9.25 -6.89
CA ILE A 167 -4.79 10.50 -6.41
C ILE A 167 -4.25 10.82 -5.02
N ILE A 168 -3.68 12.02 -4.88
CA ILE A 168 -3.15 12.50 -3.59
C ILE A 168 -4.30 13.00 -2.71
N ILE A 169 -4.32 12.53 -1.47
CA ILE A 169 -5.19 13.00 -0.39
C ILE A 169 -4.33 13.66 0.68
N ASP A 170 -4.69 14.85 1.11
CA ASP A 170 -4.01 15.55 2.20
C ASP A 170 -4.29 14.84 3.54
N GLY A 171 -3.33 14.05 3.99
CA GLY A 171 -3.39 13.28 5.22
C GLY A 171 -3.06 14.09 6.50
N GLU A 172 -2.70 15.36 6.38
CA GLU A 172 -2.41 16.21 7.54
C GLU A 172 -3.67 16.79 8.18
N LYS A 173 -4.78 16.79 7.45
CA LYS A 173 -6.11 17.18 7.93
C LYS A 173 -6.65 16.26 9.01
N THR A 174 -7.81 16.60 9.55
CA THR A 174 -8.50 15.77 10.54
C THR A 174 -8.88 14.41 9.95
N LYS A 175 -9.02 13.40 10.80
CA LYS A 175 -9.40 12.05 10.37
C LYS A 175 -10.70 12.03 9.56
N GLU A 176 -11.66 12.86 9.94
CA GLU A 176 -12.97 12.92 9.28
C GLU A 176 -12.86 13.61 7.90
N GLU A 177 -12.08 14.67 7.77
CA GLU A 177 -11.83 15.30 6.48
C GLU A 177 -11.10 14.36 5.52
N VAL A 178 -10.08 13.63 6.00
CA VAL A 178 -9.36 12.63 5.19
C VAL A 178 -10.28 11.51 4.73
N LYS A 179 -11.13 10.98 5.61
CA LYS A 179 -12.12 9.96 5.25
C LYS A 179 -13.08 10.47 4.18
N LYS A 180 -13.63 11.68 4.40
CA LYS A 180 -14.57 12.31 3.46
C LYS A 180 -13.95 12.50 2.08
N ALA A 181 -12.78 13.13 2.00
CA ALA A 181 -12.08 13.36 0.74
C ALA A 181 -11.73 12.05 0.02
N SER A 182 -11.30 11.02 0.77
CA SER A 182 -11.00 9.71 0.22
C SER A 182 -12.25 9.03 -0.37
N LEU A 183 -13.35 9.10 0.35
CA LEU A 183 -14.63 8.52 -0.08
C LEU A 183 -15.18 9.22 -1.33
N GLU A 184 -15.12 10.56 -1.39
CA GLU A 184 -15.55 11.34 -2.54
C GLU A 184 -14.81 10.93 -3.82
N VAL A 185 -13.49 10.68 -3.74
CA VAL A 185 -12.70 10.19 -4.89
C VAL A 185 -13.15 8.81 -5.32
N VAL A 186 -13.37 7.90 -4.39
CA VAL A 186 -13.81 6.52 -4.71
C VAL A 186 -15.20 6.53 -5.33
N LEU A 187 -16.17 7.24 -4.75
CA LEU A 187 -17.53 7.33 -5.29
C LEU A 187 -17.54 7.94 -6.69
N LYS A 188 -16.78 9.02 -6.89
CA LYS A 188 -16.63 9.62 -8.22
C LYS A 188 -16.06 8.62 -9.24
N TYR A 189 -15.08 7.81 -8.84
CA TYR A 189 -14.49 6.79 -9.70
C TYR A 189 -15.53 5.71 -10.06
N LEU A 190 -16.35 5.28 -9.12
CA LEU A 190 -17.42 4.29 -9.34
C LEU A 190 -18.62 4.85 -10.11
N GLY A 191 -18.68 6.16 -10.35
CA GLY A 191 -19.82 6.83 -11.00
C GLY A 191 -21.00 7.07 -10.05
N ASP A 192 -20.83 6.87 -8.76
CA ASP A 192 -21.83 7.15 -7.73
C ASP A 192 -21.86 8.65 -7.38
N LYS A 193 -23.06 9.16 -7.11
CA LYS A 193 -23.31 10.55 -6.68
C LYS A 193 -23.57 10.64 -5.18
#